data_b5c8671c873bc9a11c43ac0c0d0f07ed
#
_entry.id   b5c8671c873bc9a11c43ac0c0d0f07ed
#
_cell.length_a   1.000
_cell.length_b   1.000
_cell.length_c   1.000
_cell.angle_alpha   90.00
_cell.angle_beta   90.00
_cell.angle_gamma   90.00
#
_symmetry.space_group_name_H-M   'P 1'
#
loop_
_entity.id
_entity.type
_entity.pdbx_description
1 polymer ?
#
loop_
_entity_poly.entity_id
_entity_poly.type
_entity_poly.pdbx_seq_one_letter_code
_entity_poly.pdbx_strand_id
1 'polypeptide(L)'
;MHRRSFLAASAALSGSRFLGAADSPASASQFQLGCVTYNLLKDMDVETLIKTLETAGLAAVELRTGHAHGVEPSLGQQERAQVRARFERSKVRLLSYGSTCEFQSPDAAERKRQVEIGKTFVDLARDTGALAVKVRPNGLPAGVPYETTVKNIAGGLRELAEYAEPKGVEIWMEVHGRDTQEPKVSTDILRTAAHKNTGACWNSNPTDVKDGSLTQSFRMLQPFIRNVHINELYSAYPWRELFRHLRESGYKRYTLAEVPESKEPERFLRYYKALWRELNS
;
A
#
# COMPACT_ATOMS: atom_id res chain seq x y z
N MET A 1 91.00 25.06 -0.35
CA MET A 1 89.87 24.94 -1.26
C MET A 1 89.25 23.61 -1.04
N HIS A 2 88.17 23.53 -0.20
CA HIS A 2 87.46 22.29 0.15
C HIS A 2 86.01 22.45 -0.28
N ARG A 3 85.61 21.66 -1.24
CA ARG A 3 84.21 21.51 -1.64
C ARG A 3 83.54 20.44 -0.71
N ARG A 4 82.55 20.83 0.07
CA ARG A 4 81.71 19.94 0.83
C ARG A 4 80.51 19.52 -0.04
N SER A 5 80.40 18.22 -0.27
CA SER A 5 79.26 17.59 -0.94
C SER A 5 78.13 17.37 0.10
N PHE A 6 76.93 17.88 -0.19
CA PHE A 6 75.70 17.57 0.58
C PHE A 6 75.00 16.38 -0.05
N LEU A 7 74.86 15.32 0.73
CA LEU A 7 74.00 14.20 0.41
C LEU A 7 72.56 14.58 0.81
N ALA A 8 71.64 14.56 -0.14
CA ALA A 8 70.22 14.70 0.10
C ALA A 8 69.61 13.32 0.28
N ALA A 9 69.04 13.05 1.45
CA ALA A 9 68.28 11.85 1.73
C ALA A 9 66.82 12.09 1.30
N SER A 10 66.36 11.34 0.31
CA SER A 10 64.96 11.31 -0.11
C SER A 10 64.17 10.39 0.79
N ALA A 11 63.27 10.92 1.60
CA ALA A 11 62.30 10.17 2.37
C ALA A 11 61.10 9.86 1.46
N ALA A 12 60.89 8.56 1.17
CA ALA A 12 59.70 8.08 0.49
C ALA A 12 58.51 8.03 1.44
N LEU A 13 57.53 8.92 1.27
CA LEU A 13 56.26 8.85 1.94
C LEU A 13 55.39 7.82 1.23
N SER A 14 55.18 6.68 1.89
CA SER A 14 54.19 5.68 1.50
C SER A 14 52.81 6.20 1.85
N GLY A 15 52.10 6.80 0.90
CA GLY A 15 50.71 7.21 1.04
C GLY A 15 49.78 6.00 0.97
N SER A 16 49.28 5.57 2.10
CA SER A 16 48.17 4.61 2.17
C SER A 16 46.92 5.28 1.59
N ARG A 17 46.55 4.89 0.38
CA ARG A 17 45.24 5.24 -0.19
C ARG A 17 44.17 4.45 0.56
N PHE A 18 43.46 5.09 1.47
CA PHE A 18 42.16 4.60 1.89
C PHE A 18 41.26 4.57 0.65
N LEU A 19 41.03 3.39 0.12
CA LEU A 19 39.94 3.13 -0.80
C LEU A 19 38.65 3.30 0.01
N GLY A 20 38.08 4.49 -0.03
CA GLY A 20 36.69 4.70 0.39
C GLY A 20 35.82 3.73 -0.41
N ALA A 21 35.08 2.88 0.30
CA ALA A 21 34.02 2.11 -0.32
C ALA A 21 33.11 3.12 -1.03
N ALA A 22 33.10 3.07 -2.37
CA ALA A 22 32.11 3.81 -3.13
C ALA A 22 30.75 3.25 -2.73
N ASP A 23 29.94 4.05 -2.06
CA ASP A 23 28.53 3.77 -1.87
C ASP A 23 27.95 3.46 -3.24
N SER A 24 27.58 2.20 -3.46
CA SER A 24 26.81 1.83 -4.64
C SER A 24 25.58 2.73 -4.68
N PRO A 25 25.24 3.38 -5.79
CA PRO A 25 24.05 4.21 -5.86
C PRO A 25 22.86 3.35 -5.41
N ALA A 26 22.18 3.77 -4.37
CA ALA A 26 21.00 3.10 -3.86
C ALA A 26 20.07 2.84 -5.06
N SER A 27 19.74 1.58 -5.30
CA SER A 27 18.84 1.19 -6.40
C SER A 27 17.57 2.03 -6.28
N ALA A 28 17.28 2.84 -7.30
CA ALA A 28 16.09 3.68 -7.31
C ALA A 28 14.87 2.81 -7.00
N SER A 29 13.99 3.29 -6.11
CA SER A 29 12.79 2.57 -5.73
C SER A 29 12.00 2.12 -6.95
N GLN A 30 11.70 0.82 -7.02
CA GLN A 30 10.91 0.24 -8.11
C GLN A 30 9.40 0.42 -7.91
N PHE A 31 8.95 0.83 -6.71
CA PHE A 31 7.55 1.10 -6.40
C PHE A 31 7.27 2.60 -6.36
N GLN A 32 6.00 2.97 -6.50
CA GLN A 32 5.58 4.35 -6.65
C GLN A 32 4.73 4.81 -5.46
N LEU A 33 4.71 6.12 -5.23
CA LEU A 33 3.87 6.73 -4.21
C LEU A 33 2.51 7.13 -4.80
N GLY A 34 1.44 6.74 -4.12
CA GLY A 34 0.07 7.20 -4.33
C GLY A 34 -0.55 7.70 -3.03
N CYS A 35 -1.88 7.85 -3.01
CA CYS A 35 -2.64 8.29 -1.86
C CYS A 35 -3.98 7.54 -1.77
N VAL A 36 -4.45 7.31 -0.54
CA VAL A 36 -5.86 6.96 -0.27
C VAL A 36 -6.64 8.27 -0.07
N THR A 37 -7.89 8.33 -0.50
CA THR A 37 -8.69 9.55 -0.25
C THR A 37 -9.01 9.78 1.24
N TYR A 38 -8.88 8.77 2.07
CA TYR A 38 -9.06 8.85 3.53
C TYR A 38 -7.78 9.38 4.24
N ASN A 39 -7.83 10.41 5.08
CA ASN A 39 -8.88 11.42 5.27
C ASN A 39 -8.55 12.68 4.47
N LEU A 40 -7.32 12.78 3.99
CA LEU A 40 -6.71 13.99 3.42
C LEU A 40 -7.49 14.55 2.21
N LEU A 41 -8.01 13.66 1.36
CA LEU A 41 -8.63 14.03 0.09
C LEU A 41 -10.14 13.71 0.05
N LYS A 42 -10.77 13.45 1.22
CA LYS A 42 -12.16 12.97 1.32
C LYS A 42 -13.20 13.94 0.74
N ASP A 43 -12.91 15.24 0.75
CA ASP A 43 -13.83 16.30 0.36
C ASP A 43 -13.61 16.79 -1.10
N MET A 44 -12.77 16.09 -1.87
CA MET A 44 -12.44 16.43 -3.26
C MET A 44 -13.29 15.63 -4.25
N ASP A 45 -13.78 16.33 -5.30
CA ASP A 45 -14.28 15.67 -6.51
C ASP A 45 -13.14 15.06 -7.33
N VAL A 46 -13.48 14.27 -8.36
CA VAL A 46 -12.48 13.55 -9.18
C VAL A 46 -11.49 14.49 -9.85
N GLU A 47 -11.94 15.64 -10.35
CA GLU A 47 -11.09 16.57 -11.10
C GLU A 47 -10.08 17.27 -10.18
N THR A 48 -10.56 17.79 -9.05
CA THR A 48 -9.73 18.41 -8.02
C THR A 48 -8.71 17.41 -7.45
N LEU A 49 -9.14 16.18 -7.21
CA LEU A 49 -8.30 15.09 -6.71
C LEU A 49 -7.17 14.77 -7.70
N ILE A 50 -7.47 14.58 -8.98
CA ILE A 50 -6.46 14.31 -10.00
C ILE A 50 -5.46 15.47 -10.07
N LYS A 51 -5.92 16.71 -10.14
CA LYS A 51 -5.07 17.91 -10.20
C LYS A 51 -4.14 18.01 -8.98
N THR A 52 -4.67 17.80 -7.77
CA THR A 52 -3.89 17.83 -6.53
C THR A 52 -2.79 16.77 -6.53
N LEU A 53 -3.12 15.53 -6.93
CA LEU A 53 -2.16 14.44 -6.97
C LEU A 53 -1.08 14.65 -8.05
N GLU A 54 -1.46 15.14 -9.25
CA GLU A 54 -0.51 15.48 -10.31
C GLU A 54 0.45 16.58 -9.87
N THR A 55 -0.07 17.65 -9.26
CA THR A 55 0.76 18.77 -8.76
C THR A 55 1.72 18.32 -7.67
N ALA A 56 1.29 17.44 -6.77
CA ALA A 56 2.14 16.83 -5.76
C ALA A 56 3.06 15.74 -6.35
N GLY A 57 2.79 15.29 -7.58
CA GLY A 57 3.55 14.28 -8.30
C GLY A 57 3.37 12.86 -7.74
N LEU A 58 2.17 12.52 -7.27
CA LEU A 58 1.79 11.18 -6.86
C LEU A 58 1.23 10.42 -8.07
N ALA A 59 1.48 9.11 -8.10
CA ALA A 59 1.22 8.29 -9.29
C ALA A 59 -0.11 7.53 -9.28
N ALA A 60 -0.77 7.41 -8.14
CA ALA A 60 -1.97 6.60 -8.01
C ALA A 60 -2.90 7.06 -6.88
N VAL A 61 -4.15 6.60 -6.95
CA VAL A 61 -5.14 6.84 -5.90
C VAL A 61 -5.99 5.60 -5.64
N GLU A 62 -6.28 5.36 -4.36
CA GLU A 62 -7.38 4.51 -3.89
C GLU A 62 -8.57 5.42 -3.52
N LEU A 63 -9.72 5.17 -4.13
CA LEU A 63 -10.96 5.88 -3.81
C LEU A 63 -11.72 5.11 -2.72
N ARG A 64 -11.81 5.68 -1.52
CA ARG A 64 -12.62 5.11 -0.45
C ARG A 64 -14.08 5.49 -0.63
N THR A 65 -14.98 4.53 -0.48
CA THR A 65 -16.44 4.75 -0.59
C THR A 65 -16.94 5.81 0.40
N GLY A 66 -17.98 6.53 0.02
CA GLY A 66 -18.64 7.54 0.84
C GLY A 66 -17.96 8.92 0.85
N HIS A 67 -16.98 9.17 -0.02
CA HIS A 67 -16.28 10.45 -0.14
C HIS A 67 -16.84 11.33 -1.26
N ALA A 68 -16.47 12.60 -1.26
CA ALA A 68 -17.01 13.63 -2.18
C ALA A 68 -16.72 13.37 -3.67
N HIS A 69 -15.75 12.51 -4.01
CA HIS A 69 -15.51 12.11 -5.41
C HIS A 69 -16.74 11.46 -6.07
N GLY A 70 -17.68 10.90 -5.29
CA GLY A 70 -18.95 10.35 -5.77
C GLY A 70 -18.85 9.12 -6.69
N VAL A 71 -17.66 8.49 -6.79
CA VAL A 71 -17.46 7.30 -7.63
C VAL A 71 -17.86 6.06 -6.83
N GLU A 72 -19.11 5.66 -7.02
CA GLU A 72 -19.78 4.60 -6.26
C GLU A 72 -20.41 3.54 -7.16
N PRO A 73 -20.72 2.35 -6.63
CA PRO A 73 -21.40 1.30 -7.40
C PRO A 73 -22.74 1.71 -8.03
N SER A 74 -23.39 2.75 -7.50
CA SER A 74 -24.65 3.31 -8.01
C SER A 74 -24.51 4.08 -9.32
N LEU A 75 -23.28 4.43 -9.75
CA LEU A 75 -23.06 5.12 -11.01
C LEU A 75 -23.53 4.29 -12.21
N GLY A 76 -24.20 4.98 -13.16
CA GLY A 76 -24.58 4.42 -14.44
C GLY A 76 -23.37 4.16 -15.36
N GLN A 77 -23.59 3.37 -16.42
CA GLN A 77 -22.54 2.98 -17.36
C GLN A 77 -21.81 4.19 -17.99
N GLN A 78 -22.57 5.24 -18.36
CA GLN A 78 -22.00 6.45 -18.95
C GLN A 78 -21.09 7.20 -17.98
N GLU A 79 -21.49 7.31 -16.71
CA GLU A 79 -20.71 7.97 -15.67
C GLU A 79 -19.42 7.20 -15.37
N ARG A 80 -19.49 5.86 -15.29
CA ARG A 80 -18.30 5.00 -15.13
C ARG A 80 -17.32 5.19 -16.30
N ALA A 81 -17.82 5.27 -17.53
CA ALA A 81 -16.98 5.54 -18.69
C ALA A 81 -16.32 6.94 -18.63
N GLN A 82 -17.03 7.96 -18.12
CA GLN A 82 -16.47 9.29 -17.90
C GLN A 82 -15.38 9.28 -16.84
N VAL A 83 -15.57 8.58 -15.70
CA VAL A 83 -14.55 8.40 -14.67
C VAL A 83 -13.31 7.76 -15.28
N ARG A 84 -13.47 6.64 -15.98
CA ARG A 84 -12.38 5.95 -16.68
C ARG A 84 -11.61 6.90 -17.59
N ALA A 85 -12.31 7.62 -18.46
CA ALA A 85 -11.69 8.54 -19.41
C ALA A 85 -10.93 9.70 -18.74
N ARG A 86 -11.36 10.17 -17.54
CA ARG A 86 -10.65 11.21 -16.78
C ARG A 86 -9.31 10.68 -16.28
N PHE A 87 -9.29 9.49 -15.68
CA PHE A 87 -8.04 8.88 -15.17
C PHE A 87 -7.10 8.47 -16.31
N GLU A 88 -7.61 7.94 -17.44
CA GLU A 88 -6.79 7.58 -18.60
C GLU A 88 -6.09 8.78 -19.25
N ARG A 89 -6.68 9.99 -19.14
CA ARG A 89 -6.05 11.25 -19.62
C ARG A 89 -5.13 11.89 -18.62
N SER A 90 -5.05 11.38 -17.40
CA SER A 90 -4.21 11.90 -16.32
C SER A 90 -2.93 11.09 -16.14
N LYS A 91 -2.01 11.62 -15.32
CA LYS A 91 -0.82 10.89 -14.87
C LYS A 91 -1.07 10.07 -13.60
N VAL A 92 -2.29 10.13 -13.05
CA VAL A 92 -2.70 9.45 -11.83
C VAL A 92 -3.48 8.20 -12.19
N ARG A 93 -2.99 7.04 -11.76
CA ARG A 93 -3.74 5.79 -11.93
C ARG A 93 -4.85 5.69 -10.89
N LEU A 94 -6.09 5.41 -11.34
CA LEU A 94 -7.12 4.87 -10.46
C LEU A 94 -6.71 3.44 -10.09
N LEU A 95 -6.22 3.26 -8.86
CA LEU A 95 -5.61 2.00 -8.46
C LEU A 95 -6.63 1.02 -7.91
N SER A 96 -7.45 1.46 -6.96
CA SER A 96 -8.37 0.58 -6.25
C SER A 96 -9.54 1.34 -5.65
N TYR A 97 -10.55 0.58 -5.25
CA TYR A 97 -11.66 1.07 -4.42
C TYR A 97 -11.52 0.54 -3.00
N GLY A 98 -11.50 1.43 -2.02
CA GLY A 98 -11.55 1.10 -0.60
C GLY A 98 -13.00 0.87 -0.16
N SER A 99 -13.52 -0.35 -0.30
CA SER A 99 -14.85 -0.71 0.15
C SER A 99 -14.89 -0.88 1.68
N THR A 100 -16.12 -0.96 2.22
CA THR A 100 -16.37 -1.32 3.62
C THR A 100 -16.86 -2.75 3.79
N CYS A 101 -16.68 -3.60 2.77
CA CYS A 101 -17.09 -5.01 2.84
C CYS A 101 -16.30 -5.78 3.90
N GLU A 102 -17.01 -6.56 4.70
CA GLU A 102 -16.49 -7.30 5.86
C GLU A 102 -17.09 -8.71 5.90
N PHE A 103 -16.27 -9.72 6.22
CA PHE A 103 -16.72 -11.13 6.14
C PHE A 103 -16.60 -11.90 7.46
N GLN A 104 -16.32 -11.21 8.59
CA GLN A 104 -16.11 -11.83 9.90
C GLN A 104 -17.42 -12.23 10.61
N SER A 105 -18.57 -11.76 10.14
CA SER A 105 -19.85 -12.01 10.81
C SER A 105 -20.11 -13.51 11.02
N PRO A 106 -20.59 -13.97 12.18
CA PRO A 106 -21.07 -15.33 12.36
C PRO A 106 -22.35 -15.62 11.57
N ASP A 107 -23.13 -14.57 11.22
CA ASP A 107 -24.34 -14.71 10.40
C ASP A 107 -23.97 -14.91 8.92
N ALA A 108 -24.39 -16.06 8.38
CA ALA A 108 -24.16 -16.42 6.99
C ALA A 108 -24.90 -15.50 6.00
N ALA A 109 -26.09 -15.02 6.36
CA ALA A 109 -26.86 -14.11 5.50
C ALA A 109 -26.15 -12.75 5.39
N GLU A 110 -25.60 -12.25 6.49
CA GLU A 110 -24.79 -11.03 6.49
C GLU A 110 -23.53 -11.20 5.65
N ARG A 111 -22.77 -12.29 5.81
CA ARG A 111 -21.59 -12.54 4.96
C ARG A 111 -21.94 -12.58 3.47
N LYS A 112 -23.05 -13.25 3.11
CA LYS A 112 -23.53 -13.29 1.73
C LYS A 112 -23.86 -11.88 1.22
N ARG A 113 -24.57 -11.09 2.02
CA ARG A 113 -24.88 -9.69 1.68
C ARG A 113 -23.61 -8.87 1.43
N GLN A 114 -22.58 -9.03 2.26
CA GLN A 114 -21.29 -8.32 2.10
C GLN A 114 -20.56 -8.76 0.83
N VAL A 115 -20.61 -10.03 0.46
CA VAL A 115 -20.04 -10.51 -0.82
C VAL A 115 -20.80 -9.90 -2.01
N GLU A 116 -22.14 -9.86 -1.99
CA GLU A 116 -22.92 -9.24 -3.06
C GLU A 116 -22.62 -7.74 -3.22
N ILE A 117 -22.46 -7.01 -2.12
CA ILE A 117 -21.97 -5.63 -2.16
C ILE A 117 -20.56 -5.57 -2.78
N GLY A 118 -19.65 -6.45 -2.37
CA GLY A 118 -18.31 -6.54 -2.95
C GLY A 118 -18.31 -6.75 -4.47
N LYS A 119 -19.22 -7.57 -4.98
CA LYS A 119 -19.39 -7.81 -6.43
C LYS A 119 -19.76 -6.52 -7.18
N THR A 120 -20.56 -5.63 -6.57
CA THR A 120 -20.88 -4.33 -7.21
C THR A 120 -19.66 -3.42 -7.32
N PHE A 121 -18.75 -3.45 -6.34
CA PHE A 121 -17.47 -2.74 -6.42
C PHE A 121 -16.52 -3.37 -7.45
N VAL A 122 -16.55 -4.68 -7.62
CA VAL A 122 -15.77 -5.37 -8.67
C VAL A 122 -16.25 -4.92 -10.06
N ASP A 123 -17.56 -4.81 -10.28
CA ASP A 123 -18.11 -4.32 -11.55
C ASP A 123 -17.73 -2.85 -11.78
N LEU A 124 -17.80 -2.01 -10.75
CA LEU A 124 -17.33 -0.63 -10.81
C LEU A 124 -15.84 -0.57 -11.20
N ALA A 125 -14.99 -1.39 -10.55
CA ALA A 125 -13.55 -1.42 -10.82
C ALA A 125 -13.25 -1.82 -12.28
N ARG A 126 -13.90 -2.88 -12.78
CA ARG A 126 -13.81 -3.29 -14.19
C ARG A 126 -14.16 -2.15 -15.14
N ASP A 127 -15.29 -1.49 -14.90
CA ASP A 127 -15.84 -0.49 -15.81
C ASP A 127 -15.01 0.80 -15.83
N THR A 128 -14.43 1.16 -14.68
CA THR A 128 -13.59 2.36 -14.52
C THR A 128 -12.10 2.12 -14.76
N GLY A 129 -11.67 0.86 -14.91
CA GLY A 129 -10.28 0.49 -15.15
C GLY A 129 -9.41 0.44 -13.88
N ALA A 130 -10.02 0.40 -12.70
CA ALA A 130 -9.28 0.16 -11.45
C ALA A 130 -8.76 -1.28 -11.37
N LEU A 131 -7.61 -1.46 -10.73
CA LEU A 131 -6.95 -2.77 -10.62
C LEU A 131 -7.61 -3.67 -9.56
N ALA A 132 -8.13 -3.09 -8.49
CA ALA A 132 -8.57 -3.88 -7.35
C ALA A 132 -9.72 -3.28 -6.55
N VAL A 133 -10.31 -4.14 -5.75
CA VAL A 133 -11.22 -3.76 -4.64
C VAL A 133 -10.56 -4.18 -3.32
N LYS A 134 -10.41 -3.24 -2.39
CA LYS A 134 -9.96 -3.51 -1.04
C LYS A 134 -11.16 -3.80 -0.14
N VAL A 135 -11.04 -4.83 0.69
CA VAL A 135 -12.01 -5.26 1.69
C VAL A 135 -11.34 -5.36 3.06
N ARG A 136 -12.12 -5.43 4.15
CA ARG A 136 -11.58 -5.48 5.51
C ARG A 136 -11.99 -6.76 6.23
N PRO A 137 -11.10 -7.41 7.02
CA PRO A 137 -11.50 -8.52 7.89
C PRO A 137 -12.26 -8.03 9.13
N ASN A 138 -11.89 -6.89 9.66
CA ASN A 138 -12.48 -6.02 10.68
C ASN A 138 -12.75 -6.63 12.07
N GLY A 139 -12.07 -7.70 12.45
CA GLY A 139 -12.01 -8.20 13.82
C GLY A 139 -12.39 -9.66 13.99
N LEU A 140 -12.11 -10.19 15.18
CA LEU A 140 -12.52 -11.50 15.63
C LEU A 140 -13.75 -11.34 16.54
N PRO A 141 -14.97 -11.80 16.14
CA PRO A 141 -16.16 -11.66 16.94
C PRO A 141 -16.07 -12.44 18.26
N ALA A 142 -16.48 -11.82 19.36
CA ALA A 142 -16.49 -12.47 20.66
C ALA A 142 -17.38 -13.73 20.67
N GLY A 143 -16.89 -14.80 21.30
CA GLY A 143 -17.63 -16.08 21.42
C GLY A 143 -17.63 -16.94 20.15
N VAL A 144 -16.98 -16.49 19.05
CA VAL A 144 -16.83 -17.30 17.84
C VAL A 144 -15.42 -17.92 17.83
N PRO A 145 -15.27 -19.24 17.62
CA PRO A 145 -13.97 -19.87 17.52
C PRO A 145 -13.10 -19.23 16.43
N TYR A 146 -11.80 -19.11 16.71
CA TYR A 146 -10.81 -18.51 15.80
C TYR A 146 -10.87 -19.11 14.39
N GLU A 147 -10.81 -20.44 14.29
CA GLU A 147 -10.82 -21.16 13.03
C GLU A 147 -12.11 -20.94 12.23
N THR A 148 -13.23 -20.75 12.94
CA THR A 148 -14.53 -20.46 12.31
C THR A 148 -14.50 -19.07 11.69
N THR A 149 -13.98 -18.06 12.41
CA THR A 149 -13.86 -16.70 11.89
C THR A 149 -12.88 -16.64 10.71
N VAL A 150 -11.72 -17.29 10.82
CA VAL A 150 -10.76 -17.39 9.71
C VAL A 150 -11.41 -18.01 8.47
N LYS A 151 -12.15 -19.11 8.62
CA LYS A 151 -12.88 -19.75 7.50
C LYS A 151 -13.97 -18.85 6.91
N ASN A 152 -14.69 -18.11 7.74
CA ASN A 152 -15.73 -17.20 7.29
C ASN A 152 -15.14 -16.08 6.42
N ILE A 153 -14.09 -15.42 6.90
CA ILE A 153 -13.42 -14.34 6.15
C ILE A 153 -12.79 -14.89 4.86
N ALA A 154 -12.08 -16.00 4.95
CA ALA A 154 -11.45 -16.65 3.81
C ALA A 154 -12.48 -17.11 2.76
N GLY A 155 -13.64 -17.60 3.18
CA GLY A 155 -14.73 -17.97 2.29
C GLY A 155 -15.27 -16.78 1.50
N GLY A 156 -15.54 -15.67 2.18
CA GLY A 156 -15.98 -14.43 1.51
C GLY A 156 -14.94 -13.85 0.55
N LEU A 157 -13.66 -13.87 0.96
CA LEU A 157 -12.55 -13.45 0.07
C LEU A 157 -12.46 -14.32 -1.18
N ARG A 158 -12.56 -15.63 -1.03
CA ARG A 158 -12.49 -16.58 -2.15
C ARG A 158 -13.65 -16.38 -3.11
N GLU A 159 -14.90 -16.35 -2.61
CA GLU A 159 -16.08 -16.14 -3.46
C GLU A 159 -15.99 -14.82 -4.25
N LEU A 160 -15.57 -13.74 -3.59
CA LEU A 160 -15.41 -12.46 -4.26
C LEU A 160 -14.26 -12.49 -5.28
N ALA A 161 -13.15 -13.19 -4.99
CA ALA A 161 -12.02 -13.33 -5.89
C ALA A 161 -12.34 -14.17 -7.13
N GLU A 162 -13.12 -15.23 -6.98
CA GLU A 162 -13.64 -16.05 -8.09
C GLU A 162 -14.53 -15.21 -9.03
N TYR A 163 -15.37 -14.33 -8.48
CA TYR A 163 -16.19 -13.41 -9.27
C TYR A 163 -15.34 -12.34 -9.98
N ALA A 164 -14.27 -11.88 -9.35
CA ALA A 164 -13.41 -10.79 -9.84
C ALA A 164 -12.37 -11.25 -10.87
N GLU A 165 -11.90 -12.48 -10.79
CA GLU A 165 -10.81 -13.00 -11.63
C GLU A 165 -11.10 -12.87 -13.15
N PRO A 166 -12.25 -13.33 -13.68
CA PRO A 166 -12.53 -13.19 -15.11
C PRO A 166 -12.72 -11.74 -15.58
N LYS A 167 -12.84 -10.81 -14.64
CA LYS A 167 -12.99 -9.36 -14.89
C LYS A 167 -11.65 -8.63 -14.83
N GLY A 168 -10.55 -9.32 -14.47
CA GLY A 168 -9.23 -8.73 -14.32
C GLY A 168 -9.06 -7.84 -13.10
N VAL A 169 -9.92 -8.00 -12.07
CA VAL A 169 -9.92 -7.20 -10.85
C VAL A 169 -9.40 -8.04 -9.69
N GLU A 170 -8.40 -7.56 -8.95
CA GLU A 170 -7.86 -8.22 -7.77
C GLU A 170 -8.71 -7.90 -6.52
N ILE A 171 -8.65 -8.78 -5.50
CA ILE A 171 -9.25 -8.54 -4.18
C ILE A 171 -8.14 -8.42 -3.14
N TRP A 172 -8.06 -7.26 -2.49
CA TRP A 172 -7.05 -7.01 -1.46
C TRP A 172 -7.69 -6.95 -0.08
N MET A 173 -7.23 -7.80 0.81
CA MET A 173 -7.61 -7.76 2.21
C MET A 173 -6.68 -6.80 2.96
N GLU A 174 -7.23 -5.75 3.52
CA GLU A 174 -6.49 -4.84 4.39
C GLU A 174 -6.11 -5.55 5.69
N VAL A 175 -4.87 -5.46 6.10
CA VAL A 175 -4.37 -5.93 7.41
C VAL A 175 -4.89 -4.98 8.48
N HIS A 176 -6.15 -5.12 8.86
CA HIS A 176 -6.92 -4.15 9.64
C HIS A 176 -7.88 -4.84 10.63
N GLY A 177 -8.31 -4.05 11.63
CA GLY A 177 -9.32 -4.46 12.61
C GLY A 177 -8.73 -5.10 13.87
N ARG A 178 -9.51 -5.04 14.97
CA ARG A 178 -9.06 -5.59 16.24
C ARG A 178 -8.79 -7.08 16.11
N ASP A 179 -7.60 -7.51 16.52
CA ASP A 179 -7.07 -8.87 16.45
C ASP A 179 -6.77 -9.35 15.01
N THR A 180 -7.56 -8.97 14.00
CA THR A 180 -7.31 -9.31 12.59
C THR A 180 -6.19 -8.51 11.95
N GLN A 181 -5.77 -7.39 12.54
CA GLN A 181 -4.57 -6.66 12.14
C GLN A 181 -3.25 -7.38 12.52
N GLU A 182 -3.31 -8.43 13.35
CA GLU A 182 -2.14 -9.25 13.65
C GLU A 182 -1.66 -9.97 12.39
N PRO A 183 -0.36 -9.84 12.02
CA PRO A 183 0.18 -10.43 10.79
C PRO A 183 -0.07 -11.93 10.65
N LYS A 184 -0.02 -12.66 11.78
CA LYS A 184 -0.33 -14.10 11.81
C LYS A 184 -1.77 -14.37 11.40
N VAL A 185 -2.73 -13.63 11.96
CA VAL A 185 -4.17 -13.82 11.68
C VAL A 185 -4.47 -13.51 10.22
N SER A 186 -3.98 -12.38 9.72
CA SER A 186 -4.13 -12.01 8.30
C SER A 186 -3.47 -13.05 7.36
N THR A 187 -2.31 -13.61 7.74
CA THR A 187 -1.66 -14.68 6.99
C THR A 187 -2.51 -15.96 6.96
N ASP A 188 -3.07 -16.36 8.10
CA ASP A 188 -3.93 -17.56 8.20
C ASP A 188 -5.20 -17.40 7.34
N ILE A 189 -5.81 -16.22 7.33
CA ILE A 189 -6.97 -15.91 6.47
C ILE A 189 -6.59 -16.05 4.99
N LEU A 190 -5.50 -15.42 4.53
CA LEU A 190 -5.08 -15.45 3.14
C LEU A 190 -4.66 -16.84 2.67
N ARG A 191 -3.98 -17.61 3.52
CA ARG A 191 -3.65 -19.02 3.25
C ARG A 191 -4.90 -19.88 3.14
N THR A 192 -5.88 -19.65 4.00
CA THR A 192 -7.16 -20.39 3.98
C THR A 192 -7.99 -20.02 2.76
N ALA A 193 -8.02 -18.74 2.36
CA ALA A 193 -8.65 -18.31 1.12
C ALA A 193 -8.03 -19.00 -0.11
N ALA A 194 -6.70 -19.19 -0.12
CA ALA A 194 -5.95 -19.97 -1.12
C ALA A 194 -6.36 -19.67 -2.58
N HIS A 195 -6.54 -18.39 -2.91
CA HIS A 195 -6.92 -17.97 -4.25
C HIS A 195 -5.90 -16.96 -4.80
N LYS A 196 -5.40 -17.19 -6.03
CA LYS A 196 -4.34 -16.37 -6.64
C LYS A 196 -4.70 -14.91 -6.84
N ASN A 197 -6.01 -14.62 -6.94
CA ASN A 197 -6.53 -13.27 -7.15
C ASN A 197 -6.79 -12.51 -5.83
N THR A 198 -6.45 -13.10 -4.68
CA THR A 198 -6.44 -12.44 -3.39
C THR A 198 -5.04 -11.95 -3.02
N GLY A 199 -4.97 -10.90 -2.23
CA GLY A 199 -3.72 -10.42 -1.66
C GLY A 199 -3.91 -9.58 -0.42
N ALA A 200 -2.79 -9.23 0.22
CA ALA A 200 -2.76 -8.33 1.36
C ALA A 200 -2.59 -6.88 0.91
N CYS A 201 -3.36 -5.98 1.50
CA CYS A 201 -3.00 -4.59 1.64
C CYS A 201 -2.33 -4.42 3.01
N TRP A 202 -1.00 -4.31 3.02
CA TRP A 202 -0.25 -4.00 4.24
C TRP A 202 -0.74 -2.67 4.80
N ASN A 203 -0.94 -2.55 6.11
CA ASN A 203 -1.47 -1.35 6.73
C ASN A 203 -0.67 -0.95 7.97
N SER A 204 0.54 -0.55 7.83
CA SER A 204 1.51 -0.01 8.83
C SER A 204 1.00 0.06 10.29
N ASN A 205 0.62 -1.10 10.85
CA ASN A 205 0.05 -1.20 12.19
C ASN A 205 1.14 -1.30 13.27
N PRO A 206 0.89 -0.84 14.50
CA PRO A 206 1.80 -1.10 15.62
C PRO A 206 2.08 -2.59 15.84
N THR A 207 1.12 -3.47 15.53
CA THR A 207 1.24 -4.93 15.65
C THR A 207 2.22 -5.56 14.66
N ASP A 208 2.62 -4.83 13.62
CA ASP A 208 3.65 -5.29 12.69
C ASP A 208 5.03 -5.37 13.36
N VAL A 209 5.25 -4.55 14.40
CA VAL A 209 6.55 -4.38 15.05
C VAL A 209 6.66 -5.34 16.23
N LYS A 210 7.64 -6.26 16.17
CA LYS A 210 8.02 -7.17 17.27
C LYS A 210 9.48 -6.92 17.60
N ASP A 211 9.76 -6.65 18.88
CA ASP A 211 11.11 -6.36 19.36
C ASP A 211 11.85 -5.25 18.56
N GLY A 212 11.12 -4.22 18.16
CA GLY A 212 11.64 -3.07 17.41
C GLY A 212 11.83 -3.31 15.91
N SER A 213 11.44 -4.47 15.36
CA SER A 213 11.58 -4.81 13.95
C SER A 213 10.26 -5.34 13.35
N LEU A 214 10.03 -5.08 12.07
CA LEU A 214 8.90 -5.63 11.32
C LEU A 214 9.28 -6.86 10.45
N THR A 215 10.54 -7.29 10.49
CA THR A 215 11.06 -8.36 9.64
C THR A 215 10.24 -9.65 9.73
N GLN A 216 9.84 -10.07 10.95
CA GLN A 216 9.05 -11.29 11.14
C GLN A 216 7.66 -11.16 10.48
N SER A 217 6.98 -10.07 10.72
CA SER A 217 5.65 -9.77 10.18
C SER A 217 5.69 -9.63 8.66
N PHE A 218 6.71 -8.95 8.14
CA PHE A 218 6.91 -8.81 6.69
C PHE A 218 7.09 -10.17 6.02
N ARG A 219 7.96 -11.04 6.54
CA ARG A 219 8.18 -12.39 5.99
C ARG A 219 6.91 -13.24 5.93
N MET A 220 6.02 -13.11 6.92
CA MET A 220 4.74 -13.83 6.92
C MET A 220 3.81 -13.38 5.80
N LEU A 221 3.71 -12.07 5.57
CA LEU A 221 2.77 -11.47 4.63
C LEU A 221 3.36 -11.25 3.22
N GLN A 222 4.68 -11.23 3.06
CA GLN A 222 5.38 -10.95 1.79
C GLN A 222 4.80 -11.70 0.57
N PRO A 223 4.46 -13.01 0.63
CA PRO A 223 3.92 -13.72 -0.53
C PRO A 223 2.57 -13.17 -1.02
N PHE A 224 1.87 -12.45 -0.15
CA PHE A 224 0.52 -11.95 -0.38
C PHE A 224 0.46 -10.45 -0.66
N ILE A 225 1.52 -9.67 -0.36
CA ILE A 225 1.48 -8.20 -0.48
C ILE A 225 1.18 -7.77 -1.91
N ARG A 226 0.07 -7.06 -2.10
CA ARG A 226 -0.37 -6.47 -3.36
C ARG A 226 -0.45 -4.95 -3.31
N ASN A 227 -0.67 -4.38 -2.13
CA ASN A 227 -0.73 -2.95 -1.88
C ASN A 227 -0.16 -2.65 -0.49
N VAL A 228 0.23 -1.41 -0.25
CA VAL A 228 0.79 -0.97 1.03
C VAL A 228 0.22 0.39 1.38
N HIS A 229 -0.50 0.49 2.49
CA HIS A 229 -0.86 1.76 3.11
C HIS A 229 0.26 2.18 4.07
N ILE A 230 0.68 3.42 3.94
CA ILE A 230 1.69 4.04 4.78
C ILE A 230 1.11 5.26 5.49
N ASN A 231 1.30 5.30 6.80
CA ASN A 231 0.76 6.34 7.66
C ASN A 231 1.69 7.57 7.71
N GLU A 232 1.64 8.32 8.78
CA GLU A 232 2.50 9.48 9.04
C GLU A 232 3.98 9.07 9.10
N LEU A 233 4.75 9.46 8.10
CA LEU A 233 6.17 9.07 7.94
C LEU A 233 7.12 9.64 8.98
N TYR A 234 6.68 10.63 9.78
CA TYR A 234 7.46 11.16 10.91
C TYR A 234 7.33 10.29 12.18
N SER A 235 6.42 9.32 12.18
CA SER A 235 6.18 8.43 13.33
C SER A 235 7.37 7.51 13.60
N ALA A 236 7.37 6.89 14.78
CA ALA A 236 8.40 5.93 15.18
C ALA A 236 8.28 4.55 14.48
N TYR A 237 7.35 4.39 13.55
CA TYR A 237 7.25 3.17 12.75
C TYR A 237 8.53 2.96 11.92
N PRO A 238 9.06 1.74 11.78
CA PRO A 238 10.37 1.50 11.13
C PRO A 238 10.29 1.60 9.59
N TRP A 239 10.01 2.80 9.07
CA TRP A 239 9.78 3.08 7.65
C TRP A 239 10.93 2.67 6.74
N ARG A 240 12.19 2.97 7.14
CA ARG A 240 13.36 2.56 6.35
C ARG A 240 13.47 1.04 6.23
N GLU A 241 13.11 0.31 7.29
CA GLU A 241 13.09 -1.15 7.28
C GLU A 241 12.00 -1.68 6.34
N LEU A 242 10.76 -1.13 6.42
CA LEU A 242 9.68 -1.50 5.51
C LEU A 242 10.08 -1.29 4.05
N PHE A 243 10.58 -0.10 3.71
CA PHE A 243 10.94 0.22 2.33
C PHE A 243 12.12 -0.63 1.84
N ARG A 244 13.10 -0.93 2.68
CA ARG A 244 14.18 -1.87 2.37
C ARG A 244 13.63 -3.26 2.05
N HIS A 245 12.75 -3.81 2.89
CA HIS A 245 12.11 -5.10 2.64
C HIS A 245 11.28 -5.13 1.36
N LEU A 246 10.54 -4.07 1.06
CA LEU A 246 9.81 -3.95 -0.20
C LEU A 246 10.76 -3.98 -1.41
N ARG A 247 11.88 -3.25 -1.37
CA ARG A 247 12.88 -3.28 -2.44
C ARG A 247 13.52 -4.66 -2.60
N GLU A 248 13.98 -5.25 -1.50
CA GLU A 248 14.64 -6.56 -1.48
C GLU A 248 13.71 -7.69 -1.96
N SER A 249 12.40 -7.58 -1.70
CA SER A 249 11.39 -8.53 -2.20
C SER A 249 11.05 -8.35 -3.68
N GLY A 250 11.58 -7.33 -4.35
CA GLY A 250 11.24 -7.01 -5.73
C GLY A 250 9.84 -6.41 -5.92
N TYR A 251 9.27 -5.81 -4.87
CA TYR A 251 7.96 -5.15 -4.94
C TYR A 251 7.99 -3.96 -5.92
N LYS A 252 7.09 -3.94 -6.90
CA LYS A 252 7.06 -2.93 -7.99
C LYS A 252 5.73 -2.20 -8.11
N ARG A 253 4.88 -2.27 -7.07
CA ARG A 253 3.53 -1.71 -7.11
C ARG A 253 3.49 -0.33 -6.44
N TYR A 254 2.58 -0.11 -5.50
CA TYR A 254 2.36 1.21 -4.90
C TYR A 254 2.43 1.15 -3.38
N THR A 255 2.93 2.24 -2.79
CA THR A 255 2.68 2.60 -1.41
C THR A 255 1.75 3.78 -1.41
N LEU A 256 0.66 3.72 -0.65
CA LEU A 256 -0.36 4.77 -0.62
C LEU A 256 -0.33 5.50 0.72
N ALA A 257 -0.20 6.82 0.68
CA ALA A 257 -0.35 7.65 1.86
C ALA A 257 -1.79 7.56 2.38
N GLU A 258 -1.97 7.05 3.59
CA GLU A 258 -3.23 7.02 4.32
C GLU A 258 -3.07 7.87 5.58
N VAL A 259 -3.40 9.15 5.47
CA VAL A 259 -3.01 10.17 6.45
C VAL A 259 -4.18 11.04 6.85
N PRO A 260 -4.12 11.66 8.06
CA PRO A 260 -5.13 12.59 8.52
C PRO A 260 -5.36 13.77 7.57
N GLU A 261 -6.47 14.48 7.77
CA GLU A 261 -6.81 15.67 7.03
C GLU A 261 -5.83 16.82 7.27
N SER A 262 -5.64 17.65 6.25
CA SER A 262 -4.85 18.88 6.29
C SER A 262 -5.60 19.99 5.55
N LYS A 263 -5.49 21.22 6.03
CA LYS A 263 -6.03 22.40 5.34
C LYS A 263 -5.25 22.74 4.05
N GLU A 264 -4.04 22.20 3.89
CA GLU A 264 -3.17 22.41 2.74
C GLU A 264 -2.73 21.07 2.12
N PRO A 265 -3.66 20.27 1.56
CA PRO A 265 -3.38 18.89 1.15
C PRO A 265 -2.27 18.78 0.09
N GLU A 266 -2.22 19.70 -0.88
CA GLU A 266 -1.17 19.69 -1.89
C GLU A 266 0.20 19.93 -1.28
N ARG A 267 0.34 20.95 -0.42
CA ARG A 267 1.59 21.25 0.28
C ARG A 267 2.01 20.08 1.16
N PHE A 268 1.07 19.51 1.91
CA PHE A 268 1.31 18.32 2.74
C PHE A 268 1.87 17.16 1.90
N LEU A 269 1.22 16.81 0.79
CA LEU A 269 1.65 15.71 -0.08
C LEU A 269 3.03 15.94 -0.71
N ARG A 270 3.40 17.18 -1.00
CA ARG A 270 4.74 17.51 -1.50
C ARG A 270 5.83 17.24 -0.45
N TYR A 271 5.60 17.64 0.82
CA TYR A 271 6.52 17.32 1.92
C TYR A 271 6.53 15.82 2.23
N TYR A 272 5.36 15.20 2.23
CA TYR A 272 5.24 13.76 2.43
C TYR A 272 6.04 12.97 1.38
N LYS A 273 5.94 13.34 0.12
CA LYS A 273 6.72 12.74 -0.98
C LYS A 273 8.22 12.95 -0.80
N ALA A 274 8.64 14.14 -0.37
CA ALA A 274 10.07 14.41 -0.13
C ALA A 274 10.61 13.50 0.99
N LEU A 275 9.89 13.38 2.10
CA LEU A 275 10.23 12.50 3.20
C LEU A 275 10.18 11.02 2.79
N TRP A 276 9.17 10.60 2.01
CA TRP A 276 9.08 9.26 1.46
C TRP A 276 10.30 8.90 0.62
N ARG A 277 10.79 9.81 -0.21
CA ARG A 277 12.01 9.60 -1.01
C ARG A 277 13.24 9.41 -0.12
N GLU A 278 13.39 10.27 0.87
CA GLU A 278 14.49 10.20 1.84
C GLU A 278 14.51 8.90 2.64
N LEU A 279 13.34 8.43 3.07
CA LEU A 279 13.22 7.17 3.82
C LEU A 279 13.38 5.93 2.93
N ASN A 280 13.17 6.09 1.63
CA ASN A 280 13.23 5.03 0.62
C ASN A 280 14.53 5.01 -0.20
N SER A 281 15.47 5.86 0.17
CA SER A 281 16.83 5.91 -0.41
C SER A 281 17.71 4.74 0.03
#